data_ffdc5b5b24a000c70d439ce1a0f0c84f
#
_entry.id   ffdc5b5b24a000c70d439ce1a0f0c84f
#
_cell.length_a   1.000
_cell.length_b   1.000
_cell.length_c   1.000
_cell.angle_alpha   90.00
_cell.angle_beta   90.00
_cell.angle_gamma   90.00
#
_symmetry.space_group_name_H-M   'P 1'
#
loop_
_entity.id
_entity.type
_entity.pdbx_description
1 polymer ?
#
loop_
_entity_poly.entity_id
_entity_poly.type
_entity_poly.pdbx_seq_one_letter_code
_entity_poly.pdbx_strand_id
1 'polypeptide(L)'
;MKKKAKGALCLLLTGLLWLAGCGSSFSDEVIARIDGREVMKSEYMVYLYTSTESFVSAAGSDVWEMDFDGMTGAELVQERAFSTIQSVVAAEQYAAENGISLTEDQKTEAHTMAEEFLSQLTEEDRAKMGVDEEQMETLMEESYLYSVVYDTLAKECEVNADEMEQYYQENADALREEYTQITIDTIMVNDEATAKEVSEKAKAGEDFATLFETYDTDTSAKENGGNGQMTLYQNYLNNTFGLSENLTLGEITDPIEVRGSYFILKVESITPPTDEQVKQLAEDAYRQQVQSAYVESRLSEMIAAQEVEKIPEAWENMETFQD
;
A
#
# COMPACT_ATOMS: atom_id res chain seq x y z
N MET A 1 69.61 -3.82 -12.22
CA MET A 1 68.79 -3.32 -13.32
C MET A 1 67.64 -4.27 -13.50
N LYS A 2 66.40 -3.95 -13.01
CA LYS A 2 65.17 -4.65 -13.32
C LYS A 2 64.09 -3.59 -13.54
N LYS A 3 63.66 -3.48 -14.79
CA LYS A 3 62.60 -2.53 -15.23
C LYS A 3 61.24 -2.99 -14.71
N LYS A 4 60.52 -2.10 -14.07
CA LYS A 4 59.11 -2.28 -13.73
C LYS A 4 58.25 -1.99 -14.97
N ALA A 5 57.48 -2.97 -15.43
CA ALA A 5 56.44 -2.79 -16.43
C ALA A 5 55.16 -2.30 -15.72
N LYS A 6 54.65 -1.15 -16.13
CA LYS A 6 53.31 -0.67 -15.78
C LYS A 6 52.33 -1.30 -16.76
N GLY A 7 51.46 -2.18 -16.27
CA GLY A 7 50.31 -2.67 -17.02
C GLY A 7 49.19 -1.63 -16.98
N ALA A 8 48.83 -1.12 -18.15
CA ALA A 8 47.64 -0.32 -18.33
C ALA A 8 46.44 -1.27 -18.43
N LEU A 9 45.50 -1.13 -17.51
CA LEU A 9 44.22 -1.81 -17.55
C LEU A 9 43.28 -1.03 -18.50
N CYS A 10 43.13 -1.55 -19.73
CA CYS A 10 42.11 -1.05 -20.64
C CYS A 10 40.72 -1.55 -20.17
N LEU A 11 39.89 -0.64 -19.67
CA LEU A 11 38.45 -0.84 -19.51
C LEU A 11 37.83 -0.89 -20.91
N LEU A 12 37.42 -2.07 -21.33
CA LEU A 12 36.55 -2.28 -22.47
C LEU A 12 35.09 -1.95 -22.04
N LEU A 13 34.66 -0.76 -22.35
CA LEU A 13 33.23 -0.40 -22.42
C LEU A 13 32.66 -1.17 -23.63
N THR A 14 31.95 -2.26 -23.38
CA THR A 14 31.10 -2.92 -24.36
C THR A 14 29.79 -2.13 -24.41
N GLY A 15 29.70 -1.23 -25.39
CA GLY A 15 28.41 -0.61 -25.74
C GLY A 15 27.41 -1.67 -26.17
N LEU A 16 26.28 -1.75 -25.49
CA LEU A 16 25.10 -2.46 -25.93
C LEU A 16 24.55 -1.76 -27.16
N LEU A 17 24.67 -2.41 -28.32
CA LEU A 17 24.02 -2.03 -29.56
C LEU A 17 22.53 -2.38 -29.44
N TRP A 18 21.69 -1.35 -29.35
CA TRP A 18 20.26 -1.46 -29.53
C TRP A 18 19.95 -1.98 -30.91
N LEU A 19 19.37 -3.17 -31.01
CA LEU A 19 18.74 -3.67 -32.26
C LEU A 19 17.38 -2.99 -32.38
N ALA A 20 17.30 -2.04 -33.28
CA ALA A 20 16.04 -1.44 -33.69
C ALA A 20 15.09 -2.51 -34.29
N GLY A 21 14.16 -2.99 -33.52
CA GLY A 21 12.97 -3.70 -33.97
C GLY A 21 11.99 -2.71 -34.59
N CYS A 22 11.60 -2.89 -35.84
CA CYS A 22 10.55 -2.13 -36.50
C CYS A 22 9.18 -2.49 -35.93
N GLY A 23 8.72 -1.72 -34.94
CA GLY A 23 7.34 -1.59 -34.53
C GLY A 23 7.12 -0.12 -34.21
N SER A 24 6.00 0.49 -34.60
CA SER A 24 5.58 1.89 -34.54
C SER A 24 6.42 2.76 -33.60
N SER A 25 7.21 3.68 -34.16
CA SER A 25 8.19 4.48 -33.43
C SER A 25 7.51 5.47 -32.48
N PHE A 26 7.22 5.09 -31.26
CA PHE A 26 7.29 6.01 -30.15
C PHE A 26 8.79 6.26 -29.92
N SER A 27 9.28 7.45 -30.23
CA SER A 27 10.60 7.85 -29.76
C SER A 27 10.43 8.28 -28.31
N ASP A 28 10.74 7.38 -27.38
CA ASP A 28 10.75 7.72 -25.97
C ASP A 28 11.80 8.80 -25.68
N GLU A 29 11.48 9.75 -24.84
CA GLU A 29 12.27 10.93 -24.57
C GLU A 29 12.96 10.81 -23.22
N VAL A 30 14.26 11.13 -23.17
CA VAL A 30 15.01 11.23 -21.90
C VAL A 30 14.61 12.52 -21.20
N ILE A 31 14.06 12.42 -20.00
CA ILE A 31 13.60 13.58 -19.20
C ILE A 31 14.55 13.96 -18.07
N ALA A 32 15.37 13.02 -17.64
CA ALA A 32 16.39 13.25 -16.61
C ALA A 32 17.52 12.22 -16.70
N ARG A 33 18.61 12.49 -15.98
CA ARG A 33 19.66 11.51 -15.67
C ARG A 33 19.90 11.47 -14.17
N ILE A 34 20.00 10.28 -13.62
CA ILE A 34 20.32 10.05 -12.21
C ILE A 34 21.59 9.17 -12.17
N ASP A 35 22.70 9.72 -11.72
CA ASP A 35 24.02 9.06 -11.76
C ASP A 35 24.40 8.49 -13.14
N GLY A 36 23.95 9.18 -14.20
CA GLY A 36 24.15 8.77 -15.58
C GLY A 36 23.14 7.75 -16.14
N ARG A 37 22.26 7.17 -15.33
CA ARG A 37 21.10 6.37 -15.79
C ARG A 37 20.08 7.32 -16.42
N GLU A 38 19.67 7.04 -17.63
CA GLU A 38 18.63 7.81 -18.31
C GLU A 38 17.26 7.43 -17.76
N VAL A 39 16.48 8.46 -17.41
CA VAL A 39 15.05 8.34 -17.02
C VAL A 39 14.23 8.71 -18.25
N MET A 40 13.43 7.75 -18.70
CA MET A 40 12.60 7.90 -19.89
C MET A 40 11.25 8.52 -19.52
N LYS A 41 10.65 9.23 -20.46
CA LYS A 41 9.32 9.83 -20.28
C LYS A 41 8.26 8.76 -19.99
N SER A 42 8.27 7.64 -20.70
CA SER A 42 7.34 6.53 -20.48
C SER A 42 7.44 5.96 -19.05
N GLU A 43 8.66 5.74 -18.55
CA GLU A 43 8.91 5.34 -17.16
C GLU A 43 8.28 6.32 -16.17
N TYR A 44 8.58 7.61 -16.33
CA TYR A 44 8.03 8.65 -15.46
C TYR A 44 6.50 8.68 -15.49
N MET A 45 5.88 8.54 -16.67
CA MET A 45 4.42 8.56 -16.82
C MET A 45 3.74 7.40 -16.09
N VAL A 46 4.37 6.21 -16.00
CA VAL A 46 3.85 5.11 -15.19
C VAL A 46 3.86 5.46 -13.69
N TYR A 47 4.96 6.03 -13.18
CA TYR A 47 5.03 6.45 -11.78
C TYR A 47 4.13 7.67 -11.49
N LEU A 48 3.93 8.55 -12.46
CA LEU A 48 3.00 9.67 -12.35
C LEU A 48 1.55 9.16 -12.24
N TYR A 49 1.16 8.20 -13.07
CA TYR A 49 -0.16 7.58 -13.02
C TYR A 49 -0.41 6.91 -11.66
N THR A 50 0.48 6.05 -11.22
CA THR A 50 0.32 5.36 -9.93
C THR A 50 0.30 6.31 -8.73
N SER A 51 1.09 7.39 -8.79
CA SER A 51 1.06 8.44 -7.77
C SER A 51 -0.25 9.21 -7.78
N THR A 52 -0.81 9.50 -8.98
CA THR A 52 -2.10 10.15 -9.16
C THR A 52 -3.23 9.31 -8.58
N GLU A 53 -3.33 8.04 -8.97
CA GLU A 53 -4.37 7.12 -8.47
C GLU A 53 -4.30 6.97 -6.94
N SER A 54 -3.11 6.80 -6.41
CA SER A 54 -2.90 6.71 -4.95
C SER A 54 -3.36 7.98 -4.23
N PHE A 55 -3.07 9.15 -4.80
CA PHE A 55 -3.38 10.44 -4.22
C PHE A 55 -4.89 10.74 -4.23
N VAL A 56 -5.55 10.48 -5.37
CA VAL A 56 -7.00 10.63 -5.52
C VAL A 56 -7.74 9.63 -4.63
N SER A 57 -7.26 8.39 -4.54
CA SER A 57 -7.86 7.38 -3.65
C SER A 57 -7.79 7.77 -2.18
N ALA A 58 -6.71 8.44 -1.75
CA ALA A 58 -6.51 8.84 -0.35
C ALA A 58 -7.26 10.12 0.04
N ALA A 59 -7.35 11.10 -0.86
CA ALA A 59 -7.82 12.45 -0.54
C ALA A 59 -9.04 12.90 -1.37
N GLY A 60 -9.50 12.10 -2.33
CA GLY A 60 -10.61 12.44 -3.24
C GLY A 60 -10.18 13.34 -4.39
N SER A 61 -11.10 13.62 -5.32
CA SER A 61 -10.83 14.44 -6.52
C SER A 61 -10.57 15.91 -6.22
N ASP A 62 -11.01 16.41 -5.06
CA ASP A 62 -10.83 17.83 -4.67
C ASP A 62 -9.37 18.16 -4.33
N VAL A 63 -8.52 17.14 -4.23
CA VAL A 63 -7.10 17.24 -3.88
C VAL A 63 -6.30 18.18 -4.81
N TRP A 64 -6.71 18.32 -6.06
CA TRP A 64 -6.04 19.18 -7.04
C TRP A 64 -6.12 20.67 -6.72
N GLU A 65 -7.17 21.08 -5.97
CA GLU A 65 -7.39 22.47 -5.54
C GLU A 65 -6.77 22.79 -4.17
N MET A 66 -6.23 21.78 -3.47
CA MET A 66 -5.62 21.93 -2.16
C MET A 66 -4.21 22.51 -2.28
N ASP A 67 -3.82 23.33 -1.28
CA ASP A 67 -2.45 23.81 -1.11
C ASP A 67 -1.70 22.89 -0.13
N PHE A 68 -0.54 22.42 -0.55
CA PHE A 68 0.35 21.54 0.21
C PHE A 68 1.66 22.29 0.48
N ASP A 69 1.66 23.15 1.49
CA ASP A 69 2.84 23.97 1.86
C ASP A 69 3.37 24.82 0.69
N GLY A 70 2.48 25.38 -0.12
CA GLY A 70 2.79 26.22 -1.28
C GLY A 70 2.95 25.47 -2.59
N MET A 71 2.72 24.16 -2.63
CA MET A 71 2.65 23.35 -3.83
C MET A 71 1.20 22.99 -4.17
N THR A 72 0.88 22.94 -5.44
CA THR A 72 -0.39 22.37 -5.90
C THR A 72 -0.40 20.85 -5.79
N GLY A 73 -1.59 20.23 -5.78
CA GLY A 73 -1.69 18.77 -5.83
C GLY A 73 -0.96 18.15 -7.01
N ALA A 74 -0.99 18.80 -8.18
CA ALA A 74 -0.27 18.38 -9.36
C ALA A 74 1.26 18.37 -9.17
N GLU A 75 1.82 19.46 -8.62
CA GLU A 75 3.25 19.55 -8.33
C GLU A 75 3.68 18.49 -7.32
N LEU A 76 2.88 18.25 -6.28
CA LEU A 76 3.16 17.23 -5.27
C LEU A 76 3.19 15.82 -5.87
N VAL A 77 2.22 15.49 -6.75
CA VAL A 77 2.17 14.17 -7.40
C VAL A 77 3.35 13.98 -8.36
N GLN A 78 3.74 15.03 -9.10
CA GLN A 78 4.91 15.02 -9.97
C GLN A 78 6.21 14.82 -9.18
N GLU A 79 6.36 15.50 -8.05
CA GLU A 79 7.52 15.30 -7.17
C GLU A 79 7.56 13.89 -6.58
N ARG A 80 6.42 13.34 -6.15
CA ARG A 80 6.33 11.97 -5.65
C ARG A 80 6.73 10.94 -6.72
N ALA A 81 6.22 11.10 -7.95
CA ALA A 81 6.59 10.21 -9.06
C ALA A 81 8.10 10.22 -9.31
N PHE A 82 8.72 11.40 -9.35
CA PHE A 82 10.15 11.50 -9.57
C PHE A 82 10.97 10.97 -8.38
N SER A 83 10.53 11.22 -7.15
CA SER A 83 11.16 10.68 -5.93
C SER A 83 11.09 9.15 -5.89
N THR A 84 10.01 8.55 -6.40
CA THR A 84 9.91 7.09 -6.51
C THR A 84 10.96 6.55 -7.47
N ILE A 85 11.17 7.18 -8.62
CA ILE A 85 12.25 6.80 -9.56
C ILE A 85 13.61 6.91 -8.90
N GLN A 86 13.87 7.98 -8.16
CA GLN A 86 15.14 8.13 -7.42
C GLN A 86 15.36 6.98 -6.42
N SER A 87 14.29 6.53 -5.76
CA SER A 87 14.33 5.40 -4.82
C SER A 87 14.60 4.08 -5.55
N VAL A 88 14.00 3.87 -6.71
CA VAL A 88 14.25 2.68 -7.56
C VAL A 88 15.70 2.66 -8.04
N VAL A 89 16.20 3.78 -8.55
CA VAL A 89 17.61 3.90 -8.99
C VAL A 89 18.59 3.65 -7.83
N ALA A 90 18.30 4.16 -6.64
CA ALA A 90 19.09 3.88 -5.45
C ALA A 90 19.13 2.38 -5.10
N ALA A 91 17.97 1.72 -5.22
CA ALA A 91 17.87 0.28 -4.98
C ALA A 91 18.62 -0.54 -6.05
N GLU A 92 18.52 -0.16 -7.33
CA GLU A 92 19.28 -0.80 -8.42
C GLU A 92 20.80 -0.71 -8.18
N GLN A 93 21.29 0.46 -7.78
CA GLN A 93 22.70 0.68 -7.47
C GLN A 93 23.14 -0.16 -6.28
N TYR A 94 22.35 -0.14 -5.20
CA TYR A 94 22.61 -0.97 -4.02
C TYR A 94 22.63 -2.47 -4.38
N ALA A 95 21.66 -2.92 -5.17
CA ALA A 95 21.59 -4.30 -5.63
C ALA A 95 22.83 -4.70 -6.45
N ALA A 96 23.25 -3.85 -7.40
CA ALA A 96 24.42 -4.09 -8.21
C ALA A 96 25.73 -4.16 -7.38
N GLU A 97 25.88 -3.29 -6.38
CA GLU A 97 27.05 -3.27 -5.48
C GLU A 97 27.09 -4.48 -4.56
N ASN A 98 25.94 -5.02 -4.16
CA ASN A 98 25.83 -6.13 -3.22
C ASN A 98 25.53 -7.49 -3.88
N GLY A 99 25.49 -7.54 -5.23
CA GLY A 99 25.25 -8.77 -5.97
C GLY A 99 23.84 -9.35 -5.78
N ILE A 100 22.85 -8.48 -5.53
CA ILE A 100 21.45 -8.84 -5.40
C ILE A 100 20.83 -8.87 -6.80
N SER A 101 20.03 -9.89 -7.09
CA SER A 101 19.29 -10.01 -8.34
C SER A 101 17.99 -10.78 -8.10
N LEU A 102 17.01 -10.55 -8.94
CA LEU A 102 15.75 -11.30 -8.90
C LEU A 102 15.98 -12.77 -9.29
N THR A 103 15.29 -13.66 -8.62
CA THR A 103 15.16 -15.07 -9.03
C THR A 103 14.20 -15.19 -10.22
N GLU A 104 14.22 -16.34 -10.90
CA GLU A 104 13.29 -16.57 -12.02
C GLU A 104 11.81 -16.57 -11.58
N ASP A 105 11.52 -17.02 -10.36
CA ASP A 105 10.16 -16.96 -9.81
C ASP A 105 9.72 -15.51 -9.59
N GLN A 106 10.60 -14.66 -9.06
CA GLN A 106 10.33 -13.23 -8.85
C GLN A 106 10.15 -12.47 -10.17
N LYS A 107 10.91 -12.80 -11.20
CA LYS A 107 10.71 -12.24 -12.54
C LYS A 107 9.38 -12.67 -13.13
N THR A 108 9.00 -13.94 -12.96
CA THR A 108 7.68 -14.42 -13.39
C THR A 108 6.55 -13.67 -12.68
N GLU A 109 6.71 -13.37 -11.39
CA GLU A 109 5.75 -12.59 -10.63
C GLU A 109 5.68 -11.14 -11.12
N ALA A 110 6.83 -10.50 -11.39
CA ALA A 110 6.90 -9.16 -11.95
C ALA A 110 6.23 -9.10 -13.35
N HIS A 111 6.43 -10.10 -14.20
CA HIS A 111 5.74 -10.23 -15.47
C HIS A 111 4.21 -10.31 -15.30
N THR A 112 3.72 -11.14 -14.36
CA THR A 112 2.29 -11.21 -14.05
C THR A 112 1.74 -9.86 -13.57
N MET A 113 2.49 -9.14 -12.72
CA MET A 113 2.11 -7.80 -12.27
C MET A 113 2.03 -6.81 -13.44
N ALA A 114 2.94 -6.90 -14.43
CA ALA A 114 2.90 -6.06 -15.62
C ALA A 114 1.64 -6.33 -16.47
N GLU A 115 1.31 -7.60 -16.71
CA GLU A 115 0.08 -7.98 -17.44
C GLU A 115 -1.18 -7.49 -16.70
N GLU A 116 -1.26 -7.69 -15.39
CA GLU A 116 -2.39 -7.25 -14.57
C GLU A 116 -2.54 -5.72 -14.60
N PHE A 117 -1.43 -4.99 -14.43
CA PHE A 117 -1.44 -3.52 -14.48
C PHE A 117 -1.93 -3.03 -15.83
N LEU A 118 -1.37 -3.52 -16.94
CA LEU A 118 -1.78 -3.15 -18.29
C LEU A 118 -3.25 -3.49 -18.59
N SER A 119 -3.78 -4.56 -18.01
CA SER A 119 -5.18 -4.98 -18.19
C SER A 119 -6.19 -4.04 -17.51
N GLN A 120 -5.77 -3.30 -16.49
CA GLN A 120 -6.62 -2.37 -15.73
C GLN A 120 -6.63 -0.97 -16.36
N LEU A 121 -5.68 -0.65 -17.24
CA LEU A 121 -5.58 0.65 -17.88
C LEU A 121 -6.64 0.83 -18.97
N THR A 122 -7.15 2.06 -19.09
CA THR A 122 -7.90 2.47 -20.27
C THR A 122 -6.97 2.57 -21.49
N GLU A 123 -7.53 2.53 -22.70
CA GLU A 123 -6.73 2.76 -23.93
C GLU A 123 -6.09 4.16 -23.95
N GLU A 124 -6.76 5.14 -23.35
CA GLU A 124 -6.29 6.52 -23.24
C GLU A 124 -5.09 6.63 -22.30
N ASP A 125 -5.18 6.05 -21.09
CA ASP A 125 -4.09 6.07 -20.11
C ASP A 125 -2.86 5.33 -20.63
N ARG A 126 -3.08 4.19 -21.28
CA ARG A 126 -2.00 3.44 -21.91
C ARG A 126 -1.32 4.24 -23.02
N ALA A 127 -2.10 4.98 -23.81
CA ALA A 127 -1.55 5.86 -24.85
C ALA A 127 -0.80 7.06 -24.27
N LYS A 128 -1.30 7.66 -23.17
CA LYS A 128 -0.62 8.75 -22.45
C LYS A 128 0.70 8.29 -21.84
N MET A 129 0.76 7.09 -21.27
CA MET A 129 1.98 6.52 -20.70
C MET A 129 3.04 6.26 -21.78
N GLY A 130 2.63 5.84 -22.96
CA GLY A 130 3.54 5.52 -24.07
C GLY A 130 4.45 4.33 -23.78
N VAL A 131 4.02 3.41 -22.90
CA VAL A 131 4.76 2.21 -22.48
C VAL A 131 4.21 0.99 -23.22
N ASP A 132 5.11 0.16 -23.72
CA ASP A 132 4.77 -1.15 -24.26
C ASP A 132 4.90 -2.25 -23.19
N GLU A 133 4.59 -3.49 -23.56
CA GLU A 133 4.57 -4.62 -22.64
C GLU A 133 5.98 -4.95 -22.11
N GLU A 134 7.01 -4.94 -22.97
CA GLU A 134 8.40 -5.21 -22.59
C GLU A 134 8.94 -4.13 -21.63
N GLN A 135 8.60 -2.86 -21.89
CA GLN A 135 8.95 -1.76 -21.00
C GLN A 135 8.25 -1.88 -19.65
N MET A 136 6.95 -2.24 -19.63
CA MET A 136 6.22 -2.45 -18.38
C MET A 136 6.79 -3.61 -17.57
N GLU A 137 7.15 -4.73 -18.20
CA GLU A 137 7.82 -5.85 -17.53
C GLU A 137 9.12 -5.39 -16.86
N THR A 138 9.93 -4.59 -17.58
CA THR A 138 11.16 -4.03 -17.03
C THR A 138 10.90 -3.16 -15.79
N LEU A 139 9.91 -2.27 -15.85
CA LEU A 139 9.55 -1.41 -14.72
C LEU A 139 9.03 -2.21 -13.52
N MET A 140 8.29 -3.29 -13.76
CA MET A 140 7.83 -4.18 -12.68
C MET A 140 8.98 -5.01 -12.09
N GLU A 141 9.96 -5.46 -12.89
CA GLU A 141 11.18 -6.08 -12.37
C GLU A 141 11.98 -5.09 -11.50
N GLU A 142 12.14 -3.84 -11.91
CA GLU A 142 12.79 -2.77 -11.13
C GLU A 142 12.06 -2.50 -9.82
N SER A 143 10.73 -2.39 -9.85
CA SER A 143 9.88 -2.24 -8.65
C SER A 143 9.99 -3.44 -7.71
N TYR A 144 10.04 -4.64 -8.26
CA TYR A 144 10.24 -5.86 -7.47
C TYR A 144 11.64 -5.89 -6.84
N LEU A 145 12.66 -5.50 -7.59
CA LEU A 145 14.03 -5.38 -7.07
C LEU A 145 14.12 -4.37 -5.92
N TYR A 146 13.41 -3.24 -6.02
CA TYR A 146 13.29 -2.28 -4.92
C TYR A 146 12.76 -2.96 -3.65
N SER A 147 11.71 -3.77 -3.75
CA SER A 147 11.16 -4.47 -2.57
C SER A 147 12.14 -5.48 -1.99
N VAL A 148 12.90 -6.20 -2.83
CA VAL A 148 13.94 -7.13 -2.37
C VAL A 148 15.08 -6.39 -1.66
N VAL A 149 15.46 -5.23 -2.15
CA VAL A 149 16.47 -4.37 -1.51
C VAL A 149 15.94 -3.82 -0.19
N TYR A 150 14.69 -3.35 -0.16
CA TYR A 150 14.02 -2.90 1.06
C TYR A 150 14.07 -3.98 2.15
N ASP A 151 13.67 -5.20 1.83
CA ASP A 151 13.70 -6.33 2.74
C ASP A 151 15.13 -6.71 3.20
N THR A 152 16.10 -6.51 2.31
CA THR A 152 17.51 -6.78 2.63
C THR A 152 18.03 -5.74 3.61
N LEU A 153 17.78 -4.46 3.36
CA LEU A 153 18.13 -3.38 4.29
C LEU A 153 17.41 -3.51 5.64
N ALA A 154 16.13 -3.90 5.62
CA ALA A 154 15.39 -4.13 6.87
C ALA A 154 16.03 -5.21 7.75
N LYS A 155 16.62 -6.25 7.15
CA LYS A 155 17.34 -7.32 7.88
C LYS A 155 18.68 -6.87 8.45
N GLU A 156 19.27 -5.79 7.93
CA GLU A 156 20.49 -5.20 8.48
C GLU A 156 20.23 -4.38 9.75
N CYS A 157 18.98 -4.00 9.99
CA CYS A 157 18.59 -3.22 11.16
C CYS A 157 18.78 -4.03 12.44
N GLU A 158 19.62 -3.54 13.35
CA GLU A 158 19.76 -4.10 14.69
C GLU A 158 18.59 -3.62 15.56
N VAL A 159 17.75 -4.57 15.98
CA VAL A 159 16.60 -4.30 16.87
C VAL A 159 17.05 -4.41 18.32
N ASN A 160 16.88 -3.32 19.08
CA ASN A 160 17.25 -3.27 20.50
C ASN A 160 16.20 -4.01 21.35
N ALA A 161 16.61 -5.07 22.02
CA ALA A 161 15.70 -5.90 22.82
C ALA A 161 15.12 -5.18 24.05
N ASP A 162 15.88 -4.27 24.66
CA ASP A 162 15.41 -3.52 25.84
C ASP A 162 14.36 -2.47 25.45
N GLU A 163 14.56 -1.80 24.33
CA GLU A 163 13.58 -0.86 23.78
C GLU A 163 12.32 -1.57 23.29
N MET A 164 12.46 -2.75 22.69
CA MET A 164 11.34 -3.59 22.28
C MET A 164 10.49 -4.04 23.48
N GLU A 165 11.13 -4.46 24.58
CA GLU A 165 10.42 -4.76 25.83
C GLU A 165 9.75 -3.52 26.42
N GLN A 166 10.40 -2.36 26.39
CA GLN A 166 9.79 -1.11 26.82
C GLN A 166 8.56 -0.76 25.97
N TYR A 167 8.63 -0.91 24.64
CA TYR A 167 7.50 -0.69 23.75
C TYR A 167 6.31 -1.60 24.08
N TYR A 168 6.56 -2.88 24.39
CA TYR A 168 5.54 -3.80 24.88
C TYR A 168 4.90 -3.28 26.17
N GLN A 169 5.69 -2.90 27.17
CA GLN A 169 5.16 -2.41 28.44
C GLN A 169 4.30 -1.13 28.28
N GLU A 170 4.66 -0.26 27.35
CA GLU A 170 3.95 1.00 27.09
C GLU A 170 2.67 0.79 26.27
N ASN A 171 2.60 -0.22 25.40
CA ASN A 171 1.51 -0.40 24.45
C ASN A 171 0.62 -1.63 24.72
N ALA A 172 0.94 -2.48 25.70
CA ALA A 172 0.25 -3.75 25.92
C ALA A 172 -1.27 -3.60 26.12
N ASP A 173 -1.71 -2.59 26.88
CA ASP A 173 -3.14 -2.38 27.15
C ASP A 173 -3.88 -1.90 25.89
N ALA A 174 -3.29 -1.00 25.11
CA ALA A 174 -3.85 -0.50 23.85
C ALA A 174 -3.95 -1.62 22.81
N LEU A 175 -2.90 -2.43 22.67
CA LEU A 175 -2.90 -3.59 21.76
C LEU A 175 -3.92 -4.63 22.19
N ARG A 176 -4.08 -4.87 23.48
CA ARG A 176 -5.10 -5.79 24.01
C ARG A 176 -6.49 -5.32 23.62
N GLU A 177 -6.78 -4.05 23.79
CA GLU A 177 -8.07 -3.45 23.41
C GLU A 177 -8.28 -3.53 21.89
N GLU A 178 -7.31 -3.09 21.10
CA GLU A 178 -7.37 -3.05 19.64
C GLU A 178 -7.62 -4.43 19.01
N TYR A 179 -6.91 -5.46 19.52
CA TYR A 179 -6.98 -6.83 18.99
C TYR A 179 -7.95 -7.74 19.73
N THR A 180 -8.79 -7.19 20.64
CA THR A 180 -9.90 -7.93 21.22
C THR A 180 -10.91 -8.27 20.14
N GLN A 181 -11.23 -9.56 20.02
CA GLN A 181 -12.23 -10.05 19.06
C GLN A 181 -13.61 -10.03 19.70
N ILE A 182 -14.57 -9.46 18.99
CA ILE A 182 -15.96 -9.39 19.36
C ILE A 182 -16.76 -10.22 18.34
N THR A 183 -17.46 -11.24 18.83
CA THR A 183 -18.44 -11.96 18.02
C THR A 183 -19.80 -11.34 18.26
N ILE A 184 -20.44 -10.91 17.20
CA ILE A 184 -21.77 -10.31 17.21
C ILE A 184 -22.71 -11.07 16.28
N ASP A 185 -23.98 -11.15 16.65
CA ASP A 185 -25.07 -11.41 15.72
C ASP A 185 -25.62 -10.08 15.23
N THR A 186 -26.00 -9.97 13.96
CA THR A 186 -26.52 -8.74 13.35
C THR A 186 -27.87 -8.97 12.70
N ILE A 187 -28.74 -7.97 12.78
CA ILE A 187 -29.97 -7.89 11.97
C ILE A 187 -29.94 -6.56 11.23
N MET A 188 -30.03 -6.60 9.90
CA MET A 188 -30.13 -5.41 9.05
C MET A 188 -31.55 -5.22 8.56
N VAL A 189 -32.08 -3.99 8.68
CA VAL A 189 -33.38 -3.60 8.15
C VAL A 189 -33.29 -2.25 7.43
N ASN A 190 -34.31 -1.96 6.58
CA ASN A 190 -34.23 -0.78 5.70
C ASN A 190 -34.93 0.45 6.26
N ASP A 191 -35.64 0.35 7.41
CA ASP A 191 -36.35 1.47 8.01
C ASP A 191 -36.24 1.50 9.54
N GLU A 192 -36.21 2.73 10.10
CA GLU A 192 -36.02 2.98 11.52
C GLU A 192 -37.12 2.40 12.42
N ALA A 193 -38.39 2.38 11.93
CA ALA A 193 -39.53 1.91 12.73
C ALA A 193 -39.42 0.40 12.96
N THR A 194 -39.11 -0.37 11.91
CA THR A 194 -38.84 -1.81 12.00
C THR A 194 -37.61 -2.08 12.87
N ALA A 195 -36.54 -1.28 12.73
CA ALA A 195 -35.34 -1.42 13.54
C ALA A 195 -35.63 -1.25 15.04
N LYS A 196 -36.43 -0.26 15.42
CA LYS A 196 -36.86 -0.06 16.81
C LYS A 196 -37.67 -1.22 17.33
N GLU A 197 -38.63 -1.72 16.53
CA GLU A 197 -39.45 -2.89 16.89
C GLU A 197 -38.56 -4.11 17.15
N VAL A 198 -37.60 -4.39 16.26
CA VAL A 198 -36.66 -5.54 16.39
C VAL A 198 -35.78 -5.39 17.61
N SER A 199 -35.22 -4.21 17.85
CA SER A 199 -34.37 -3.95 19.03
C SER A 199 -35.18 -4.12 20.34
N GLU A 200 -36.41 -3.60 20.41
CA GLU A 200 -37.28 -3.75 21.58
C GLU A 200 -37.64 -5.23 21.86
N LYS A 201 -37.97 -5.99 20.81
CA LYS A 201 -38.23 -7.43 20.91
C LYS A 201 -37.03 -8.22 21.40
N ALA A 202 -35.89 -7.95 20.80
CA ALA A 202 -34.63 -8.59 21.19
C ALA A 202 -34.28 -8.29 22.66
N LYS A 203 -34.40 -7.02 23.08
CA LYS A 203 -34.17 -6.59 24.48
C LYS A 203 -35.23 -7.17 25.45
N ALA A 204 -36.41 -7.47 24.94
CA ALA A 204 -37.48 -8.17 25.73
C ALA A 204 -37.22 -9.70 25.86
N GLY A 205 -36.20 -10.24 25.18
CA GLY A 205 -35.80 -11.64 25.27
C GLY A 205 -36.36 -12.55 24.19
N GLU A 206 -36.90 -11.97 23.09
CA GLU A 206 -37.25 -12.76 21.91
C GLU A 206 -35.97 -13.32 21.27
N ASP A 207 -36.02 -14.54 20.74
CA ASP A 207 -34.85 -15.21 20.18
C ASP A 207 -34.32 -14.46 18.97
N PHE A 208 -33.04 -14.07 19.05
CA PHE A 208 -32.41 -13.22 18.04
C PHE A 208 -32.32 -13.90 16.67
N ALA A 209 -32.13 -15.24 16.63
CA ALA A 209 -32.11 -15.99 15.38
C ALA A 209 -33.50 -15.97 14.72
N THR A 210 -34.60 -16.08 15.52
CA THR A 210 -35.96 -15.96 15.02
C THR A 210 -36.26 -14.56 14.48
N LEU A 211 -35.74 -13.53 15.14
CA LEU A 211 -35.87 -12.14 14.66
C LEU A 211 -35.06 -11.95 13.36
N PHE A 212 -33.86 -12.50 13.27
CA PHE A 212 -33.04 -12.48 12.04
C PHE A 212 -33.83 -13.11 10.87
N GLU A 213 -34.33 -14.31 11.02
CA GLU A 213 -35.07 -14.98 9.96
C GLU A 213 -36.31 -14.17 9.50
N THR A 214 -36.95 -13.46 10.45
CA THR A 214 -38.21 -12.74 10.21
C THR A 214 -37.99 -11.37 9.59
N TYR A 215 -36.98 -10.62 10.04
CA TYR A 215 -36.84 -9.20 9.76
C TYR A 215 -35.62 -8.84 8.93
N ASP A 216 -34.53 -9.65 8.96
CA ASP A 216 -33.31 -9.33 8.26
C ASP A 216 -33.53 -9.19 6.76
N THR A 217 -32.99 -8.13 6.17
CA THR A 217 -33.13 -7.80 4.74
C THR A 217 -31.88 -8.14 3.92
N ASP A 218 -30.81 -8.62 4.56
CA ASP A 218 -29.62 -9.11 3.85
C ASP A 218 -29.89 -10.52 3.29
N THR A 219 -30.36 -10.54 2.05
CA THR A 219 -30.66 -11.80 1.34
C THR A 219 -29.41 -12.64 1.11
N SER A 220 -28.23 -12.01 0.93
CA SER A 220 -26.98 -12.72 0.71
C SER A 220 -26.51 -13.45 1.97
N ALA A 221 -26.69 -12.87 3.15
CA ALA A 221 -26.42 -13.55 4.41
C ALA A 221 -27.29 -14.81 4.58
N LYS A 222 -28.59 -14.73 4.25
CA LYS A 222 -29.53 -15.86 4.34
C LYS A 222 -29.27 -16.94 3.30
N GLU A 223 -29.03 -16.57 2.04
CA GLU A 223 -28.78 -17.50 0.94
C GLU A 223 -27.53 -18.35 1.14
N ASN A 224 -26.50 -17.78 1.78
CA ASN A 224 -25.26 -18.48 2.13
C ASN A 224 -25.37 -19.31 3.42
N GLY A 225 -26.55 -19.46 3.99
CA GLY A 225 -26.77 -20.18 5.24
C GLY A 225 -26.19 -19.46 6.45
N GLY A 226 -25.94 -18.16 6.33
CA GLY A 226 -25.49 -17.31 7.42
C GLY A 226 -26.65 -16.99 8.37
N ASN A 227 -26.27 -16.62 9.58
CA ASN A 227 -27.18 -16.23 10.66
C ASN A 227 -26.95 -14.79 11.12
N GLY A 228 -26.29 -13.98 10.30
CA GLY A 228 -25.88 -12.62 10.65
C GLY A 228 -24.72 -12.55 11.63
N GLN A 229 -24.08 -13.67 11.97
CA GLN A 229 -22.95 -13.69 12.90
C GLN A 229 -21.64 -13.32 12.22
N MET A 230 -20.88 -12.44 12.87
CA MET A 230 -19.52 -12.07 12.46
C MET A 230 -18.60 -11.87 13.67
N THR A 231 -17.30 -12.08 13.44
CA THR A 231 -16.25 -11.80 14.43
C THR A 231 -15.34 -10.72 13.89
N LEU A 232 -15.22 -9.62 14.61
CA LEU A 232 -14.46 -8.43 14.24
C LEU A 232 -13.53 -8.02 15.39
N TYR A 233 -12.48 -7.28 15.10
CA TYR A 233 -11.72 -6.58 16.13
C TYR A 233 -12.50 -5.38 16.67
N GLN A 234 -12.32 -5.06 17.94
CA GLN A 234 -13.08 -4.03 18.64
C GLN A 234 -13.04 -2.66 17.92
N ASN A 235 -11.85 -2.22 17.52
CA ASN A 235 -11.69 -0.96 16.80
C ASN A 235 -12.39 -0.96 15.44
N TYR A 236 -12.32 -2.07 14.70
CA TYR A 236 -13.00 -2.21 13.42
C TYR A 236 -14.53 -2.21 13.58
N LEU A 237 -15.03 -2.89 14.62
CA LEU A 237 -16.44 -2.87 14.97
C LEU A 237 -16.92 -1.44 15.26
N ASN A 238 -16.19 -0.72 16.12
CA ASN A 238 -16.52 0.66 16.49
C ASN A 238 -16.54 1.58 15.26
N ASN A 239 -15.55 1.49 14.39
CA ASN A 239 -15.48 2.30 13.18
C ASN A 239 -16.58 1.93 12.16
N THR A 240 -16.87 0.64 12.00
CA THR A 240 -17.89 0.16 11.04
C THR A 240 -19.28 0.64 11.40
N PHE A 241 -19.62 0.59 12.69
CA PHE A 241 -20.95 0.94 13.20
C PHE A 241 -21.02 2.34 13.85
N GLY A 242 -19.92 3.11 13.83
CA GLY A 242 -19.89 4.47 14.41
C GLY A 242 -20.10 4.48 15.92
N LEU A 243 -19.63 3.45 16.62
CA LEU A 243 -19.78 3.33 18.07
C LEU A 243 -18.80 4.22 18.80
N SER A 244 -19.26 4.97 19.79
CA SER A 244 -18.42 5.82 20.64
C SER A 244 -17.85 5.09 21.87
N GLU A 245 -18.42 3.93 22.20
CA GLU A 245 -18.04 3.11 23.36
C GLU A 245 -17.98 1.64 22.96
N ASN A 246 -17.17 0.86 23.68
CA ASN A 246 -17.07 -0.57 23.48
C ASN A 246 -18.33 -1.28 23.96
N LEU A 247 -18.84 -2.22 23.17
CA LEU A 247 -19.99 -3.03 23.53
C LEU A 247 -19.61 -4.04 24.64
N THR A 248 -20.59 -4.41 25.46
CA THR A 248 -20.42 -5.38 26.55
C THR A 248 -21.06 -6.72 26.21
N LEU A 249 -20.56 -7.80 26.83
CA LEU A 249 -21.08 -9.15 26.59
C LEU A 249 -22.59 -9.25 26.87
N GLY A 250 -23.32 -9.78 25.90
CA GLY A 250 -24.78 -9.92 25.92
C GLY A 250 -25.55 -8.64 25.63
N GLU A 251 -24.86 -7.56 25.35
CA GLU A 251 -25.51 -6.29 24.99
C GLU A 251 -26.26 -6.39 23.66
N ILE A 252 -27.46 -5.80 23.62
CA ILE A 252 -28.25 -5.62 22.42
C ILE A 252 -28.37 -4.12 22.19
N THR A 253 -27.91 -3.65 21.03
CA THR A 253 -27.88 -2.22 20.74
C THR A 253 -29.25 -1.63 20.45
N ASP A 254 -29.36 -0.32 20.60
CA ASP A 254 -30.36 0.45 19.87
C ASP A 254 -30.07 0.38 18.36
N PRO A 255 -31.03 0.71 17.49
CA PRO A 255 -30.79 0.77 16.06
C PRO A 255 -29.64 1.70 15.70
N ILE A 256 -28.68 1.21 14.89
CA ILE A 256 -27.52 1.96 14.41
C ILE A 256 -27.70 2.19 12.91
N GLU A 257 -27.73 3.44 12.47
CA GLU A 257 -27.83 3.77 11.05
C GLU A 257 -26.43 3.75 10.41
N VAL A 258 -26.26 2.93 9.37
CA VAL A 258 -25.04 2.85 8.56
C VAL A 258 -25.43 2.88 7.08
N ARG A 259 -25.02 3.93 6.37
CA ARG A 259 -25.25 4.09 4.91
C ARG A 259 -26.71 3.91 4.47
N GLY A 260 -27.66 4.34 5.31
CA GLY A 260 -29.09 4.28 5.00
C GLY A 260 -29.78 2.96 5.33
N SER A 261 -29.08 2.00 5.90
CA SER A 261 -29.65 0.80 6.53
C SER A 261 -29.50 0.88 8.04
N TYR A 262 -30.35 0.15 8.77
CA TYR A 262 -30.33 0.09 10.23
C TYR A 262 -29.88 -1.28 10.70
N PHE A 263 -28.96 -1.30 11.67
CA PHE A 263 -28.41 -2.51 12.26
C PHE A 263 -28.76 -2.62 13.73
N ILE A 264 -29.10 -3.83 14.16
CA ILE A 264 -29.24 -4.22 15.56
C ILE A 264 -28.16 -5.27 15.81
N LEU A 265 -27.30 -5.03 16.79
CA LEU A 265 -26.20 -5.92 17.14
C LEU A 265 -26.50 -6.60 18.47
N LYS A 266 -26.13 -7.88 18.59
CA LYS A 266 -26.11 -8.61 19.86
C LYS A 266 -24.73 -9.19 20.07
N VAL A 267 -24.09 -8.89 21.20
CA VAL A 267 -22.75 -9.38 21.53
C VAL A 267 -22.81 -10.81 22.08
N GLU A 268 -22.26 -11.76 21.33
CA GLU A 268 -22.23 -13.17 21.70
C GLU A 268 -20.97 -13.54 22.49
N SER A 269 -19.81 -12.98 22.14
CA SER A 269 -18.57 -13.20 22.89
C SER A 269 -17.61 -12.03 22.74
N ILE A 270 -16.75 -11.88 23.77
CA ILE A 270 -15.62 -10.96 23.80
C ILE A 270 -14.39 -11.77 24.16
N THR A 271 -13.43 -11.80 23.24
CA THR A 271 -12.22 -12.64 23.38
C THR A 271 -10.98 -11.77 23.24
N PRO A 272 -10.40 -11.28 24.35
CA PRO A 272 -9.15 -10.55 24.31
C PRO A 272 -8.00 -11.47 23.91
N PRO A 273 -6.94 -10.95 23.27
CA PRO A 273 -5.72 -11.71 23.01
C PRO A 273 -5.04 -12.09 24.33
N THR A 274 -4.36 -13.21 24.30
CA THR A 274 -3.52 -13.66 25.43
C THR A 274 -2.31 -12.73 25.62
N ASP A 275 -1.68 -12.76 26.80
CA ASP A 275 -0.47 -11.97 27.05
C ASP A 275 0.66 -12.28 26.06
N GLU A 276 0.80 -13.56 25.66
CA GLU A 276 1.78 -13.99 24.66
C GLU A 276 1.47 -13.40 23.29
N GLN A 277 0.20 -13.37 22.87
CA GLN A 277 -0.23 -12.74 21.61
C GLN A 277 0.00 -11.22 21.64
N VAL A 278 -0.33 -10.54 22.74
CA VAL A 278 -0.08 -9.11 22.90
C VAL A 278 1.41 -8.80 22.83
N LYS A 279 2.24 -9.63 23.46
CA LYS A 279 3.69 -9.47 23.39
C LYS A 279 4.21 -9.64 21.98
N GLN A 280 3.76 -10.66 21.24
CA GLN A 280 4.13 -10.87 19.85
C GLN A 280 3.71 -9.69 18.96
N LEU A 281 2.48 -9.19 19.14
CA LEU A 281 1.98 -8.01 18.40
C LEU A 281 2.87 -6.77 18.64
N ALA A 282 3.25 -6.54 19.90
CA ALA A 282 4.12 -5.42 20.25
C ALA A 282 5.53 -5.57 19.67
N GLU A 283 6.10 -6.79 19.73
CA GLU A 283 7.42 -7.09 19.17
C GLU A 283 7.43 -6.89 17.65
N ASP A 284 6.39 -7.36 16.96
CA ASP A 284 6.26 -7.23 15.50
C ASP A 284 6.06 -5.76 15.10
N ALA A 285 5.20 -5.02 15.82
CA ALA A 285 4.98 -3.59 15.57
C ALA A 285 6.25 -2.76 15.80
N TYR A 286 6.96 -2.98 16.90
CA TYR A 286 8.22 -2.32 17.19
C TYR A 286 9.29 -2.62 16.13
N ARG A 287 9.44 -3.91 15.78
CA ARG A 287 10.38 -4.35 14.75
C ARG A 287 10.09 -3.67 13.42
N GLN A 288 8.84 -3.69 12.99
CA GLN A 288 8.42 -3.02 11.75
C GLN A 288 8.74 -1.52 11.79
N GLN A 289 8.43 -0.85 12.89
CA GLN A 289 8.69 0.59 13.05
C GLN A 289 10.19 0.92 12.91
N VAL A 290 11.06 0.21 13.63
CA VAL A 290 12.50 0.53 13.60
C VAL A 290 13.15 0.11 12.29
N GLN A 291 12.73 -0.99 11.69
CA GLN A 291 13.21 -1.44 10.39
C GLN A 291 12.81 -0.48 9.29
N SER A 292 11.55 -0.02 9.26
CA SER A 292 11.09 0.98 8.29
C SER A 292 11.88 2.28 8.42
N ALA A 293 12.05 2.80 9.64
CA ALA A 293 12.84 4.01 9.88
C ALA A 293 14.31 3.85 9.45
N TYR A 294 14.91 2.67 9.70
CA TYR A 294 16.26 2.37 9.24
C TYR A 294 16.36 2.37 7.72
N VAL A 295 15.44 1.68 7.03
CA VAL A 295 15.45 1.61 5.56
C VAL A 295 15.21 2.98 4.94
N GLU A 296 14.26 3.76 5.47
CA GLU A 296 14.00 5.13 5.03
C GLU A 296 15.24 6.01 5.17
N SER A 297 15.96 5.91 6.29
CA SER A 297 17.21 6.63 6.50
C SER A 297 18.28 6.22 5.49
N ARG A 298 18.45 4.92 5.25
CA ARG A 298 19.44 4.39 4.30
C ARG A 298 19.13 4.81 2.86
N LEU A 299 17.85 4.70 2.44
CA LEU A 299 17.43 5.16 1.11
C LEU A 299 17.59 6.66 0.95
N SER A 300 17.23 7.45 1.98
CA SER A 300 17.41 8.90 1.96
C SER A 300 18.88 9.30 1.80
N GLU A 301 19.81 8.61 2.48
CA GLU A 301 21.26 8.83 2.32
C GLU A 301 21.71 8.53 0.88
N MET A 302 21.25 7.42 0.29
CA MET A 302 21.58 7.04 -1.09
C MET A 302 21.03 8.05 -2.10
N ILE A 303 19.76 8.46 -1.94
CA ILE A 303 19.10 9.45 -2.80
C ILE A 303 19.80 10.82 -2.68
N ALA A 304 20.18 11.23 -1.48
CA ALA A 304 20.88 12.50 -1.26
C ALA A 304 22.29 12.52 -1.90
N ALA A 305 22.88 11.36 -2.14
CA ALA A 305 24.18 11.23 -2.82
C ALA A 305 24.08 11.22 -4.36
N GLN A 306 22.88 11.07 -4.92
CA GLN A 306 22.65 11.01 -6.36
C GLN A 306 22.99 12.33 -7.06
N GLU A 307 23.62 12.25 -8.22
CA GLU A 307 23.76 13.36 -9.15
C GLU A 307 22.57 13.36 -10.12
N VAL A 308 21.70 14.37 -10.00
CA VAL A 308 20.45 14.48 -10.77
C VAL A 308 20.56 15.60 -11.79
N GLU A 309 20.40 15.28 -13.07
CA GLU A 309 20.31 16.21 -14.18
C GLU A 309 18.91 16.13 -14.82
N LYS A 310 18.04 17.12 -14.57
CA LYS A 310 16.73 17.23 -15.27
C LYS A 310 16.94 17.94 -16.61
N ILE A 311 16.23 17.49 -17.65
CA ILE A 311 16.22 18.12 -18.99
C ILE A 311 15.04 19.09 -19.06
N PRO A 312 15.21 20.41 -18.92
CA PRO A 312 14.13 21.35 -18.69
C PRO A 312 13.05 21.32 -19.79
N GLU A 313 13.47 21.19 -21.06
CA GLU A 313 12.57 21.20 -22.21
C GLU A 313 11.58 20.03 -22.21
N ALA A 314 11.97 18.89 -21.62
CA ALA A 314 11.12 17.70 -21.54
C ALA A 314 10.02 17.84 -20.47
N TRP A 315 10.16 18.79 -19.53
CA TRP A 315 9.20 19.03 -18.46
C TRP A 315 8.17 20.12 -18.78
N GLU A 316 8.42 21.00 -19.76
CA GLU A 316 7.57 22.14 -20.07
C GLU A 316 6.14 21.77 -20.51
N ASN A 317 5.96 20.56 -21.06
CA ASN A 317 4.66 20.07 -21.58
C ASN A 317 4.34 18.66 -21.08
N MET A 318 4.66 18.37 -19.83
CA MET A 318 4.35 17.07 -19.24
C MET A 318 2.84 16.92 -19.06
N GLU A 319 2.26 15.88 -19.67
CA GLU A 319 0.86 15.53 -19.47
C GLU A 319 0.62 15.03 -18.05
N THR A 320 -0.61 15.17 -17.56
CA THR A 320 -1.02 14.72 -16.24
C THR A 320 -2.25 13.81 -16.34
N PHE A 321 -2.57 13.07 -15.28
CA PHE A 321 -3.73 12.17 -15.18
C PHE A 321 -4.79 12.76 -14.23
N GLN A 322 -5.12 14.04 -14.39
CA GLN A 322 -6.04 14.76 -13.49
C GLN A 322 -7.51 14.72 -13.94
N ASP A 323 -7.84 14.00 -15.00
CA ASP A 323 -9.18 13.99 -15.63
C ASP A 323 -10.13 12.96 -14.98
#